data_acace95f2314713a6ceefc21f80439a4
#
_entry.id   acace95f2314713a6ceefc21f80439a4
#
_cell.length_a   1.000
_cell.length_b   1.000
_cell.length_c   1.000
_cell.angle_alpha   90.00
_cell.angle_beta   90.00
_cell.angle_gamma   90.00
#
_symmetry.space_group_name_H-M   'P 1'
#
loop_
_entity.id
_entity.type
_entity.pdbx_description
1 polymer ?
#
loop_
_entity_poly.entity_id
_entity_poly.type
_entity_poly.pdbx_seq_one_letter_code
_entity_poly.pdbx_strand_id
1 'polypeptide(L)'
;MESSSYKYDVAFSFMAEDEALAAQLTDLLQDRLKVFLYSRRQGEIAGTDGEKTFNAVFGEQARLVVVLYRSRWGQTPWTRIEETAIRNRAFEHGYDFV
;
A
#
# COMPACT_ATOMS: atom_id res chain seq x y z
N MET A 1 0.71 22.88 -2.95
CA MET A 1 0.97 22.29 -2.92
C MET A 1 1.48 21.54 -2.96
N GLU A 2 1.84 21.43 -2.74
CA GLU A 2 2.37 20.77 -2.87
C GLU A 2 2.32 19.75 -3.02
N SER A 3 2.59 20.07 -3.52
CA SER A 3 2.44 19.06 -4.16
C SER A 3 3.10 17.97 -3.84
N SER A 4 2.92 17.15 -4.31
CA SER A 4 3.24 15.98 -3.75
C SER A 4 4.56 15.47 -4.16
N SER A 5 5.38 15.20 -3.19
CA SER A 5 6.58 14.43 -3.39
C SER A 5 6.29 12.93 -3.34
N TYR A 6 5.02 12.53 -3.25
CA TYR A 6 4.64 11.13 -3.15
C TYR A 6 4.40 10.53 -4.53
N LYS A 7 4.89 9.30 -4.72
CA LYS A 7 4.67 8.58 -5.97
C LYS A 7 3.22 8.14 -6.13
N TYR A 8 2.58 7.80 -5.02
CA TYR A 8 1.19 7.37 -4.99
C TYR A 8 0.40 8.20 -4.01
N ASP A 9 -0.86 8.47 -4.35
CA ASP A 9 -1.76 9.14 -3.40
C ASP A 9 -2.29 8.16 -2.36
N VAL A 10 -2.58 6.93 -2.78
CA VAL A 10 -3.14 5.90 -1.91
C VAL A 10 -2.49 4.56 -2.23
N ALA A 11 -2.18 3.79 -1.20
CA ALA A 11 -1.76 2.41 -1.36
C ALA A 11 -2.67 1.52 -0.51
N PHE A 12 -3.17 0.45 -1.10
CA PHE A 12 -4.02 -0.51 -0.39
C PHE A 12 -3.18 -1.66 0.12
N SER A 13 -3.35 -1.99 1.40
CA SER A 13 -2.78 -3.18 2.02
C SER A 13 -3.93 -4.14 2.33
N PHE A 14 -3.90 -5.35 1.78
CA PHE A 14 -5.03 -6.27 1.89
C PHE A 14 -4.57 -7.70 1.72
N MET A 15 -5.40 -8.62 2.19
CA MET A 15 -5.19 -10.04 1.97
C MET A 15 -5.91 -10.48 0.69
N ALA A 16 -5.50 -11.62 0.15
CA ALA A 16 -6.05 -12.12 -1.11
C ALA A 16 -7.58 -12.18 -1.12
N GLU A 17 -8.17 -12.48 0.03
CA GLU A 17 -9.63 -12.58 0.15
C GLU A 17 -10.32 -11.24 -0.15
N ASP A 18 -9.61 -10.13 0.02
CA ASP A 18 -10.19 -8.81 -0.16
C ASP A 18 -9.74 -8.14 -1.46
N GLU A 19 -9.14 -8.90 -2.35
CA GLU A 19 -8.64 -8.33 -3.60
C GLU A 19 -9.76 -7.70 -4.43
N ALA A 20 -10.92 -8.34 -4.50
CA ALA A 20 -12.05 -7.81 -5.27
C ALA A 20 -12.51 -6.46 -4.70
N LEU A 21 -12.57 -6.35 -3.37
CA LEU A 21 -12.95 -5.10 -2.74
C LEU A 21 -11.92 -4.02 -3.01
N ALA A 22 -10.64 -4.35 -2.87
CA ALA A 22 -9.57 -3.40 -3.14
C ALA A 22 -9.61 -2.91 -4.58
N ALA A 23 -9.90 -3.82 -5.53
CA ALA A 23 -10.01 -3.45 -6.93
C ALA A 23 -11.19 -2.51 -7.17
N GLN A 24 -12.34 -2.78 -6.54
CA GLN A 24 -13.50 -1.90 -6.67
C GLN A 24 -13.21 -0.51 -6.14
N LEU A 25 -12.54 -0.43 -5.00
CA LEU A 25 -12.18 0.87 -4.43
C LEU A 25 -11.19 1.61 -5.33
N THR A 26 -10.24 0.87 -5.90
CA THR A 26 -9.28 1.46 -6.83
C THR A 26 -9.99 2.02 -8.06
N ASP A 27 -10.97 1.30 -8.60
CA ASP A 27 -11.72 1.77 -9.77
C ASP A 27 -12.46 3.08 -9.48
N LEU A 28 -12.92 3.25 -8.25
CA LEU A 28 -13.61 4.48 -7.88
C LEU A 28 -12.65 5.66 -7.71
N LEU A 29 -11.40 5.40 -7.40
CA LEU A 29 -10.46 6.45 -7.06
C LEU A 29 -9.49 6.81 -8.18
N GLN A 30 -9.20 5.87 -9.09
CA GLN A 30 -8.05 6.03 -9.99
C GLN A 30 -8.22 7.14 -11.02
N ASP A 31 -9.43 7.63 -11.22
CA ASP A 31 -9.65 8.77 -12.13
C ASP A 31 -9.05 10.06 -11.56
N ARG A 32 -8.90 10.13 -10.25
CA ARG A 32 -8.45 11.35 -9.58
C ARG A 32 -7.16 11.16 -8.81
N LEU A 33 -6.86 9.93 -8.40
CA LEU A 33 -5.73 9.63 -7.52
C LEU A 33 -4.87 8.56 -8.14
N LYS A 34 -3.57 8.65 -7.84
CA LYS A 34 -2.64 7.57 -8.20
C LYS A 34 -2.71 6.52 -7.11
N VAL A 35 -3.18 5.33 -7.47
CA VAL A 35 -3.41 4.26 -6.51
C VAL A 35 -2.42 3.13 -6.75
N PHE A 36 -1.79 2.67 -5.67
CA PHE A 36 -0.98 1.45 -5.71
C PHE A 36 -1.88 0.28 -5.30
N LEU A 37 -2.11 -0.63 -6.23
CA LEU A 37 -2.82 -1.89 -5.97
C LEU A 37 -1.93 -3.00 -6.51
N TYR A 38 -1.46 -3.87 -5.62
CA TYR A 38 -0.47 -4.87 -5.98
C TYR A 38 -0.89 -5.72 -7.19
N SER A 39 -2.15 -6.16 -7.23
CA SER A 39 -2.61 -7.02 -8.31
C SER A 39 -2.52 -6.36 -9.69
N ARG A 40 -2.57 -5.02 -9.73
CA ARG A 40 -2.46 -4.27 -10.99
C ARG A 40 -1.06 -3.79 -11.26
N ARG A 41 -0.14 -3.96 -10.31
CA ARG A 41 1.25 -3.53 -10.45
C ARG A 41 2.22 -4.71 -10.50
N GLN A 42 1.70 -5.93 -10.60
CA GLN A 42 2.55 -7.11 -10.61
C GLN A 42 3.59 -7.07 -11.72
N GLY A 43 3.20 -6.55 -12.89
CA GLY A 43 4.13 -6.46 -14.01
C GLY A 43 5.30 -5.53 -13.73
N GLU A 44 5.08 -4.48 -12.95
CA GLU A 44 6.14 -3.55 -12.57
C GLU A 44 7.04 -4.14 -11.51
N ILE A 45 6.50 -5.01 -10.67
CA ILE A 45 7.23 -5.61 -9.56
C ILE A 45 7.96 -6.87 -10.00
N ALA A 46 7.45 -7.55 -11.01
CA ALA A 46 8.05 -8.79 -11.51
C ALA A 46 9.51 -8.53 -11.88
N GLY A 47 10.39 -9.39 -11.39
CA GLY A 47 11.81 -9.24 -11.65
C GLY A 47 12.53 -8.31 -10.70
N THR A 48 11.81 -7.68 -9.77
CA THR A 48 12.44 -6.85 -8.75
C THR A 48 12.29 -7.51 -7.38
N ASP A 49 12.89 -6.91 -6.37
CA ASP A 49 12.71 -7.35 -5.00
C ASP A 49 11.37 -6.83 -4.50
N GLY A 50 10.37 -7.73 -4.41
CA GLY A 50 9.03 -7.37 -3.97
C GLY A 50 9.01 -6.78 -2.56
N GLU A 51 9.84 -7.30 -1.68
CA GLU A 51 9.93 -6.77 -0.32
C GLU A 51 10.42 -5.33 -0.33
N LYS A 52 11.45 -5.06 -1.12
CA LYS A 52 11.99 -3.71 -1.24
C LYS A 52 10.94 -2.75 -1.80
N THR A 53 10.19 -3.19 -2.81
CA THR A 53 9.13 -2.38 -3.38
C THR A 53 8.07 -2.05 -2.35
N PHE A 54 7.62 -3.04 -1.58
CA PHE A 54 6.59 -2.81 -0.57
C PHE A 54 7.10 -1.90 0.54
N ASN A 55 8.35 -2.09 0.97
CA ASN A 55 8.91 -1.20 1.97
C ASN A 55 8.94 0.25 1.48
N ALA A 56 9.28 0.47 0.22
CA ALA A 56 9.30 1.82 -0.34
C ALA A 56 7.89 2.39 -0.44
N VAL A 57 6.94 1.63 -0.98
CA VAL A 57 5.58 2.13 -1.17
C VAL A 57 4.92 2.48 0.16
N PHE A 58 4.88 1.52 1.08
CA PHE A 58 4.17 1.72 2.35
C PHE A 58 4.97 2.54 3.34
N GLY A 59 6.30 2.51 3.21
CA GLY A 59 7.16 3.25 4.12
C GLY A 59 7.28 4.73 3.80
N GLU A 60 7.19 5.11 2.51
CA GLU A 60 7.42 6.50 2.17
C GLU A 60 6.78 7.00 0.87
N GLN A 61 6.43 6.13 -0.07
CA GLN A 61 5.99 6.59 -1.39
C GLN A 61 4.50 6.87 -1.48
N ALA A 62 3.69 6.29 -0.61
CA ALA A 62 2.26 6.52 -0.61
C ALA A 62 1.91 7.60 0.41
N ARG A 63 1.12 8.59 -0.02
CA ARG A 63 0.68 9.64 0.90
C ARG A 63 -0.25 9.06 1.96
N LEU A 64 -1.18 8.21 1.55
CA LEU A 64 -2.11 7.54 2.44
C LEU A 64 -2.03 6.04 2.24
N VAL A 65 -2.15 5.30 3.33
CA VAL A 65 -2.23 3.86 3.29
C VAL A 65 -3.59 3.44 3.83
N VAL A 66 -4.32 2.63 3.07
CA VAL A 66 -5.60 2.08 3.49
C VAL A 66 -5.42 0.60 3.73
N VAL A 67 -5.67 0.16 4.96
CA VAL A 67 -5.58 -1.24 5.33
C VAL A 67 -6.98 -1.84 5.35
N LEU A 68 -7.20 -2.88 4.54
CA LEU A 68 -8.44 -3.65 4.61
C LEU A 68 -8.20 -4.76 5.61
N TYR A 69 -8.49 -4.46 6.87
CA TYR A 69 -8.12 -5.31 7.98
C TYR A 69 -9.02 -6.54 8.09
N ARG A 70 -8.39 -7.68 8.31
CA ARG A 70 -9.07 -8.88 8.77
C ARG A 70 -8.09 -9.62 9.69
N SER A 71 -8.60 -10.60 10.43
CA SER A 71 -7.90 -11.14 11.60
C SER A 71 -6.49 -11.65 11.33
N ARG A 72 -6.17 -12.04 10.10
CA ARG A 72 -4.83 -12.55 9.78
C ARG A 72 -3.95 -11.53 9.07
N TRP A 73 -4.46 -10.33 8.88
CA TRP A 73 -3.65 -9.29 8.26
C TRP A 73 -2.41 -9.02 9.09
N GLY A 74 -1.27 -8.87 8.41
CA GLY A 74 0.01 -8.66 9.09
C GLY A 74 0.73 -9.95 9.43
N GLN A 75 0.10 -11.11 9.21
CA GLN A 75 0.67 -12.41 9.55
C GLN A 75 1.04 -13.24 8.33
N THR A 76 0.58 -12.83 7.13
CA THR A 76 0.99 -13.51 5.90
C THR A 76 2.32 -12.93 5.42
N PRO A 77 3.05 -13.63 4.54
CA PRO A 77 4.35 -13.14 4.10
C PRO A 77 4.32 -11.70 3.58
N TRP A 78 3.36 -11.37 2.71
CA TRP A 78 3.30 -10.05 2.12
C TRP A 78 2.75 -9.00 3.08
N THR A 79 1.67 -9.32 3.80
CA THR A 79 1.09 -8.34 4.73
C THR A 79 1.99 -8.09 5.91
N ARG A 80 2.86 -9.05 6.27
CA ARG A 80 3.86 -8.83 7.31
C ARG A 80 4.85 -7.74 6.89
N ILE A 81 5.29 -7.79 5.63
CA ILE A 81 6.20 -6.77 5.10
C ILE A 81 5.53 -5.41 5.10
N GLU A 82 4.28 -5.36 4.66
CA GLU A 82 3.52 -4.11 4.60
C GLU A 82 3.30 -3.55 5.99
N GLU A 83 2.91 -4.39 6.93
CA GLU A 83 2.67 -3.98 8.31
C GLU A 83 3.95 -3.44 8.95
N THR A 84 5.07 -4.09 8.69
CA THR A 84 6.35 -3.65 9.22
C THR A 84 6.73 -2.27 8.66
N ALA A 85 6.55 -2.06 7.36
CA ALA A 85 6.85 -0.78 6.74
C ALA A 85 5.96 0.33 7.31
N ILE A 86 4.67 0.03 7.49
CA ILE A 86 3.72 0.98 8.07
C ILE A 86 4.14 1.32 9.51
N ARG A 87 4.47 0.32 10.30
CA ARG A 87 4.85 0.53 11.68
C ARG A 87 6.12 1.36 11.80
N ASN A 88 7.11 1.07 10.97
CA ASN A 88 8.36 1.83 11.00
C ASN A 88 8.16 3.28 10.63
N ARG A 89 7.31 3.53 9.63
CA ARG A 89 6.97 4.90 9.23
C ARG A 89 6.23 5.62 10.34
N ALA A 90 5.29 4.93 10.98
CA ALA A 90 4.52 5.51 12.06
C ALA A 90 5.38 5.83 13.27
N PHE A 91 6.39 5.01 13.52
CA PHE A 91 7.34 5.26 14.60
C PHE A 91 8.03 6.61 14.44
N GLU A 92 8.34 6.98 13.19
CA GLU A 92 9.05 8.24 12.92
C GLU A 92 8.10 9.41 12.75
N HIS A 93 6.92 9.20 12.21
CA HIS A 93 6.06 10.29 11.75
C HIS A 93 4.63 10.23 12.28
N GLY A 94 4.29 9.21 13.10
CA GLY A 94 2.92 9.04 13.57
C GLY A 94 2.05 8.34 12.55
N TYR A 95 0.82 8.04 12.93
CA TYR A 95 -0.10 7.23 12.12
C TYR A 95 -1.06 8.07 11.27
N ASP A 96 -0.76 9.34 11.04
CA ASP A 96 -1.67 10.20 10.29
C ASP A 96 -1.87 9.77 8.84
N PHE A 97 -0.99 8.92 8.33
CA PHE A 97 -1.06 8.47 6.94
C PHE A 97 -1.87 7.19 6.75
N VAL A 98 -2.33 6.56 7.82
CA VAL A 98 -3.06 5.28 7.74
C VAL A 98 -4.54 5.51 7.94
#